data_e00abca3c363283a35e3eb203813a560
#
_entry.id   e00abca3c363283a35e3eb203813a560
#
_cell.length_a   1.000
_cell.length_b   1.000
_cell.length_c   1.000
_cell.angle_alpha   90.00
_cell.angle_beta   90.00
_cell.angle_gamma   90.00
#
_symmetry.space_group_name_H-M   'P 1'
#
loop_
_entity.id
_entity.type
_entity.pdbx_description
1 polymer ?
#
loop_
_entity_poly.entity_id
_entity_poly.type
_entity_poly.pdbx_seq_one_letter_code
_entity_poly.pdbx_strand_id
1 'polypeptide(L)'
;MPRAKRGEIWMADLGLAAKVRPVLVLSVAYEGQERAIVSYVIRTISLRDTQYEVRHETRGIPNGAFDAQGLGSIPEIKLERRLGLVDSETLAKVEKAVRAWLRL
;
A
#
# COMPACT_ATOMS: atom_id res chain seq x y z
N MET A 1 -7.51 10.91 -15.43
CA MET A 1 -7.36 9.91 -14.38
C MET A 1 -6.74 10.53 -13.14
N PRO A 2 -7.38 10.43 -11.96
CA PRO A 2 -6.77 10.99 -10.77
C PRO A 2 -5.48 10.24 -10.40
N ARG A 3 -4.49 10.97 -9.96
CA ARG A 3 -3.25 10.37 -9.49
C ARG A 3 -3.39 9.89 -8.07
N ALA A 4 -2.82 8.72 -7.79
CA ALA A 4 -2.76 8.20 -6.44
C ALA A 4 -1.78 9.02 -5.61
N LYS A 5 -2.14 9.28 -4.36
CA LYS A 5 -1.32 10.05 -3.44
C LYS A 5 -0.81 9.16 -2.32
N ARG A 6 0.39 9.50 -1.84
CA ARG A 6 0.99 8.84 -0.68
C ARG A 6 0.01 8.80 0.50
N GLY A 7 -0.15 7.63 1.10
CA GLY A 7 -1.07 7.42 2.21
C GLY A 7 -2.46 6.99 1.82
N GLU A 8 -2.78 6.98 0.53
CA GLU A 8 -4.07 6.49 0.06
C GLU A 8 -4.10 4.97 -0.03
N ILE A 9 -5.27 4.40 0.25
CA ILE A 9 -5.53 2.98 0.09
C ILE A 9 -6.32 2.81 -1.20
N TRP A 10 -5.81 1.94 -2.07
CA TRP A 10 -6.42 1.66 -3.35
C TRP A 10 -6.61 0.16 -3.56
N MET A 11 -7.69 -0.19 -4.24
CA MET A 11 -7.81 -1.52 -4.81
C MET A 11 -6.93 -1.58 -6.05
N ALA A 12 -6.04 -2.57 -6.12
CA ALA A 12 -5.03 -2.66 -7.18
C ALA A 12 -5.04 -4.05 -7.82
N ASP A 13 -4.93 -4.06 -9.15
CA ASP A 13 -4.75 -5.29 -9.91
C ASP A 13 -3.27 -5.66 -9.91
N LEU A 14 -2.90 -6.62 -9.08
CA LEU A 14 -1.52 -7.10 -8.96
C LEU A 14 -1.21 -8.24 -9.91
N GLY A 15 -2.18 -8.66 -10.70
CA GLY A 15 -2.03 -9.68 -11.73
C GLY A 15 -1.94 -11.10 -11.20
N LEU A 16 -2.08 -12.06 -12.09
CA LEU A 16 -1.90 -13.51 -11.84
C LEU A 16 -2.53 -13.98 -10.51
N ALA A 17 -1.76 -14.75 -9.74
CA ALA A 17 -2.25 -15.30 -8.47
C ALA A 17 -2.53 -14.25 -7.39
N ALA A 18 -1.87 -13.11 -7.45
CA ALA A 18 -2.10 -12.03 -6.48
C ALA A 18 -3.44 -11.34 -6.70
N LYS A 19 -3.94 -11.33 -7.93
CA LYS A 19 -5.26 -10.76 -8.28
C LYS A 19 -5.43 -9.31 -7.82
N VAL A 20 -6.67 -8.91 -7.51
CA VAL A 20 -7.01 -7.58 -7.05
C VAL A 20 -6.95 -7.55 -5.52
N ARG A 21 -6.20 -6.62 -4.96
CA ARG A 21 -6.00 -6.51 -3.51
C ARG A 21 -5.90 -5.05 -3.07
N PRO A 22 -6.29 -4.76 -1.82
CA PRO A 22 -6.02 -3.43 -1.26
C PRO A 22 -4.53 -3.22 -1.05
N VAL A 23 -4.05 -2.04 -1.41
CA VAL A 23 -2.65 -1.63 -1.20
C VAL A 23 -2.62 -0.24 -0.59
N LEU A 24 -1.57 0.05 0.17
CA LEU A 24 -1.28 1.39 0.69
C LEU A 24 -0.19 2.01 -0.16
N VAL A 25 -0.48 3.13 -0.78
CA VAL A 25 0.48 3.85 -1.62
C VAL A 25 1.50 4.56 -0.72
N LEU A 26 2.78 4.28 -0.93
CA LEU A 26 3.88 4.86 -0.17
C LEU A 26 4.66 5.90 -0.97
N SER A 27 4.66 5.80 -2.29
CA SER A 27 5.42 6.70 -3.14
C SER A 27 4.75 8.05 -3.25
N VAL A 28 5.57 9.08 -3.47
CA VAL A 28 5.06 10.39 -3.88
C VAL A 28 4.55 10.31 -5.32
N ALA A 29 3.71 11.26 -5.71
CA ALA A 29 3.19 11.31 -7.07
C ALA A 29 4.34 11.54 -8.06
N TYR A 30 4.34 10.80 -9.16
CA TYR A 30 5.32 11.02 -10.22
C TYR A 30 5.07 12.36 -10.94
N GLU A 31 6.12 12.90 -11.52
CA GLU A 31 6.05 14.18 -12.25
C GLU A 31 6.88 14.11 -13.53
N GLY A 32 6.47 14.91 -14.51
CA GLY A 32 7.25 15.13 -15.73
C GLY A 32 7.67 13.84 -16.42
N GLN A 33 8.98 13.60 -16.46
CA GLN A 33 9.57 12.47 -17.18
C GLN A 33 9.70 11.21 -16.35
N GLU A 34 9.27 11.24 -15.10
CA GLU A 34 9.31 10.07 -14.24
C GLU A 34 8.33 9.01 -14.71
N ARG A 35 8.61 7.76 -14.36
CA ARG A 35 7.74 6.66 -14.73
C ARG A 35 6.41 6.76 -13.98
N ALA A 36 5.31 6.46 -14.68
CA ALA A 36 3.96 6.49 -14.11
C ALA A 36 3.70 5.22 -13.29
N ILE A 37 4.44 5.06 -12.20
CA ILE A 37 4.33 3.92 -11.31
C ILE A 37 4.06 4.38 -9.87
N VAL A 38 3.52 3.47 -9.07
CA VAL A 38 3.36 3.67 -7.63
C VAL A 38 4.05 2.53 -6.89
N SER A 39 4.64 2.85 -5.75
CA SER A 39 5.17 1.84 -4.83
C SER A 39 4.22 1.72 -3.64
N TYR A 40 4.03 0.50 -3.17
CA TYR A 40 2.99 0.19 -2.20
C TYR A 40 3.42 -0.93 -1.27
N VAL A 41 2.68 -1.09 -0.18
CA VAL A 41 2.65 -2.34 0.59
C VAL A 41 1.25 -2.93 0.50
N ILE A 42 1.15 -4.25 0.45
CA ILE A 42 -0.15 -4.92 0.40
C ILE A 42 -0.85 -4.83 1.76
N ARG A 43 -2.18 -4.89 1.72
CA ARG A 43 -2.99 -5.09 2.92
C ARG A 43 -3.46 -6.53 2.96
N THR A 44 -3.22 -7.21 4.06
CA THR A 44 -3.54 -8.63 4.22
C THR A 44 -4.52 -8.85 5.37
N ILE A 45 -5.37 -9.86 5.23
CA ILE A 45 -6.20 -10.36 6.32
C ILE A 45 -5.58 -11.62 6.95
N SER A 46 -4.52 -12.16 6.35
CA SER A 46 -3.78 -13.32 6.87
C SER A 46 -2.67 -12.83 7.78
N LEU A 47 -3.03 -12.49 9.02
CA LEU A 47 -2.10 -11.89 9.97
C LEU A 47 -1.12 -12.93 10.51
N ARG A 48 0.16 -12.54 10.59
CA ARG A 48 1.24 -13.35 11.17
C ARG A 48 1.79 -12.73 12.44
N ASP A 49 1.33 -11.53 12.80
CA ASP A 49 1.72 -10.80 14.01
C ASP A 49 3.23 -10.56 14.10
N THR A 50 3.85 -10.22 12.98
CA THR A 50 5.26 -9.87 12.94
C THR A 50 5.44 -8.36 13.11
N GLN A 51 6.68 -7.93 13.35
CA GLN A 51 7.00 -6.51 13.43
C GLN A 51 6.80 -5.77 12.11
N TYR A 52 6.65 -6.49 11.01
CA TYR A 52 6.50 -5.91 9.67
C TYR A 52 5.04 -5.68 9.30
N GLU A 53 4.12 -6.03 10.17
CA GLU A 53 2.69 -5.82 9.96
C GLU A 53 2.18 -4.70 10.84
N VAL A 54 1.39 -3.79 10.25
CA VAL A 54 0.74 -2.69 10.96
C VAL A 54 -0.76 -2.89 10.84
N ARG A 55 -1.40 -3.27 11.94
CA ARG A 55 -2.85 -3.50 11.96
C ARG A 55 -3.58 -2.21 11.69
N HIS A 56 -4.63 -2.31 10.90
CA HIS A 56 -5.44 -1.16 10.53
C HIS A 56 -6.86 -1.58 10.16
N GLU A 57 -7.84 -0.86 10.71
CA GLU A 57 -9.23 -1.00 10.31
C GLU A 57 -9.50 -0.01 9.20
N THR A 58 -9.92 -0.52 8.04
CA THR A 58 -10.29 0.30 6.89
C THR A 58 -11.78 0.10 6.64
N ARG A 59 -12.53 1.19 6.58
CA ARG A 59 -13.96 1.15 6.34
C ARG A 59 -14.26 0.46 5.01
N GLY A 60 -15.20 -0.48 5.03
CA GLY A 60 -15.68 -1.18 3.83
C GLY A 60 -14.91 -2.42 3.44
N ILE A 61 -13.85 -2.76 4.17
CA ILE A 61 -13.10 -4.00 3.94
C ILE A 61 -12.80 -4.68 5.28
N PRO A 62 -12.57 -6.02 5.28
CA PRO A 62 -12.29 -6.73 6.52
C PRO A 62 -11.07 -6.19 7.25
N ASN A 63 -11.06 -6.33 8.57
CA ASN A 63 -9.90 -5.95 9.38
C ASN A 63 -8.66 -6.71 8.93
N GLY A 64 -7.53 -6.02 8.96
CA GLY A 64 -6.30 -6.60 8.48
C GLY A 64 -5.09 -5.77 8.88
N ALA A 65 -4.01 -5.93 8.12
CA ALA A 65 -2.76 -5.21 8.37
C ALA A 65 -2.09 -4.83 7.06
N PHE A 66 -1.35 -3.73 7.09
CA PHE A 66 -0.40 -3.39 6.03
C PHE A 66 0.87 -4.20 6.27
N ASP A 67 1.31 -4.91 5.26
CA ASP A 67 2.44 -5.83 5.35
C ASP A 67 3.65 -5.27 4.61
N ALA A 68 4.66 -4.83 5.36
CA ALA A 68 5.88 -4.28 4.77
C ALA A 68 6.66 -5.31 3.94
N GLN A 69 6.49 -6.60 4.22
CA GLN A 69 7.11 -7.65 3.40
C GLN A 69 6.44 -7.80 2.04
N GLY A 70 5.23 -7.26 1.89
CA GLY A 70 4.50 -7.22 0.62
C GLY A 70 4.73 -5.92 -0.13
N LEU A 71 5.95 -5.39 -0.10
CA LEU A 71 6.34 -4.19 -0.82
C LEU A 71 6.47 -4.48 -2.32
N GLY A 72 5.94 -3.59 -3.14
CA GLY A 72 6.03 -3.73 -4.58
C GLY A 72 5.77 -2.42 -5.31
N SER A 73 5.86 -2.49 -6.63
CA SER A 73 5.57 -1.36 -7.51
C SER A 73 4.78 -1.85 -8.72
N ILE A 74 3.83 -1.03 -9.17
CA ILE A 74 3.02 -1.32 -10.35
C ILE A 74 2.78 -0.04 -11.13
N PRO A 75 2.47 -0.14 -12.44
CA PRO A 75 1.96 1.02 -13.17
C PRO A 75 0.70 1.57 -12.51
N GLU A 76 0.60 2.88 -12.41
CA GLU A 76 -0.54 3.53 -11.77
C GLU A 76 -1.88 3.12 -12.39
N ILE A 77 -1.89 2.82 -13.68
CA ILE A 77 -3.10 2.38 -14.38
C ILE A 77 -3.70 1.09 -13.78
N LYS A 78 -2.93 0.33 -13.02
CA LYS A 78 -3.42 -0.88 -12.35
C LYS A 78 -4.18 -0.60 -11.07
N LEU A 79 -4.21 0.63 -10.61
CA LEU A 79 -5.05 1.04 -9.49
C LEU A 79 -6.48 1.19 -9.99
N GLU A 80 -7.43 0.52 -9.35
CA GLU A 80 -8.81 0.45 -9.82
C GLU A 80 -9.70 1.45 -9.14
N ARG A 81 -9.66 1.54 -7.81
CA ARG A 81 -10.47 2.51 -7.10
C ARG A 81 -9.86 2.84 -5.73
N ARG A 82 -10.05 4.07 -5.33
CA ARG A 82 -9.62 4.55 -4.03
C ARG A 82 -10.56 4.05 -2.95
N LEU A 83 -10.00 3.51 -1.86
CA LEU A 83 -10.75 3.00 -0.72
C LEU A 83 -10.71 3.94 0.48
N GLY A 84 -9.63 4.70 0.64
CA GLY A 84 -9.49 5.55 1.80
C GLY A 84 -8.13 6.21 1.90
N LEU A 85 -7.88 6.77 3.08
CA LEU A 85 -6.65 7.47 3.39
C LEU A 85 -6.27 7.12 4.82
N VAL A 86 -5.02 6.75 5.06
CA VAL A 86 -4.54 6.51 6.42
C VAL A 86 -4.14 7.84 7.08
N ASP A 87 -4.18 7.87 8.41
CA ASP A 87 -3.67 9.01 9.14
C ASP A 87 -2.14 9.00 9.17
N SER A 88 -1.56 10.13 9.60
CA SER A 88 -0.10 10.29 9.62
C SER A 88 0.57 9.32 10.58
N GLU A 89 -0.09 8.97 11.68
CA GLU A 89 0.45 8.01 12.66
C GLU A 89 0.57 6.60 12.05
N THR A 90 -0.48 6.14 11.38
CA THR A 90 -0.47 4.85 10.69
C THR A 90 0.59 4.82 9.60
N LEU A 91 0.67 5.88 8.80
CA LEU A 91 1.68 5.97 7.74
C LEU A 91 3.09 5.90 8.31
N ALA A 92 3.36 6.61 9.42
CA ALA A 92 4.66 6.57 10.08
C ALA A 92 5.02 5.16 10.58
N LYS A 93 4.04 4.42 11.10
CA LYS A 93 4.25 3.03 11.54
C LYS A 93 4.59 2.11 10.37
N VAL A 94 3.92 2.30 9.24
CA VAL A 94 4.21 1.51 8.03
C VAL A 94 5.60 1.84 7.50
N GLU A 95 5.97 3.12 7.47
CA GLU A 95 7.31 3.54 7.05
C GLU A 95 8.39 2.91 7.93
N LYS A 96 8.17 2.90 9.24
CA LYS A 96 9.09 2.28 10.18
C LYS A 96 9.25 0.79 9.89
N ALA A 97 8.16 0.09 9.62
CA ALA A 97 8.18 -1.33 9.28
C ALA A 97 8.94 -1.58 7.96
N VAL A 98 8.72 -0.73 6.95
CA VAL A 98 9.44 -0.83 5.68
C VAL A 98 10.94 -0.59 5.87
N ARG A 99 11.32 0.42 6.66
CA ARG A 99 12.73 0.67 6.96
C ARG A 99 13.37 -0.52 7.67
N ALA A 100 12.66 -1.13 8.62
CA ALA A 100 13.16 -2.30 9.30
C ALA A 100 13.36 -3.48 8.34
N TRP A 101 12.39 -3.69 7.45
CA TRP A 101 12.46 -4.78 6.47
C TRP A 101 13.59 -4.59 5.46
N LEU A 102 13.79 -3.37 4.98
CA LEU A 102 14.83 -3.05 3.99
C LEU A 102 16.15 -2.62 4.61
N ARG A 103 16.17 -2.40 5.91
CA ARG A 103 17.36 -1.95 6.64
C ARG A 103 17.87 -0.57 6.21
N LEU A 104 16.93 0.33 6.06
CA LEU A 104 17.23 1.73 5.67
C LEU A 104 17.46 2.65 6.87
#